data_909529f28b89597f894539c83ed23eca
#
_entry.id   909529f28b89597f894539c83ed23eca
#
_cell.length_a   1.000
_cell.length_b   1.000
_cell.length_c   1.000
_cell.angle_alpha   90.00
_cell.angle_beta   90.00
_cell.angle_gamma   90.00
#
_symmetry.space_group_name_H-M   'P 1'
#
loop_
_entity.id
_entity.type
_entity.pdbx_description
1 polymer ?
#
loop_
_entity_poly.entity_id
_entity_poly.type
_entity_poly.pdbx_seq_one_letter_code
_entity_poly.pdbx_strand_id
1 'polypeptide(L)'
;MHLRQIIQRSRNWSVLALLMILVCLGACAPKHTSYSCFYDIPDEGWIENTPISFAPEYGDSTITYDITFSVRHSASYSYGNLNLVLDFIAADGNVDRKNLNFAISDEFGNFKGGGFGDYYQRSQLVVSDVKPDDVSKIVVWPAMTGCKTLTGIHNLGITITPHRK
;
A
#
# COMPACT_ATOMS: atom_id res chain seq x y z
N MET A 1 20.36 55.55 28.25
CA MET A 1 20.31 54.20 28.84
C MET A 1 19.31 53.26 28.13
N HIS A 2 18.24 53.77 27.55
CA HIS A 2 17.17 52.97 26.89
C HIS A 2 17.57 52.27 25.57
N LEU A 3 18.47 52.87 24.77
CA LEU A 3 18.81 52.32 23.43
C LEU A 3 19.54 50.98 23.51
N ARG A 4 20.38 50.76 24.49
CA ARG A 4 21.11 49.49 24.67
C ARG A 4 20.21 48.32 25.07
N GLN A 5 19.13 48.57 25.80
CA GLN A 5 18.17 47.53 26.20
C GLN A 5 17.32 47.06 25.02
N ILE A 6 16.97 47.95 24.08
CA ILE A 6 16.17 47.63 22.91
C ILE A 6 16.98 46.75 21.96
N ILE A 7 18.25 47.07 21.74
CA ILE A 7 19.15 46.30 20.84
C ILE A 7 19.43 44.90 21.43
N GLN A 8 19.54 44.78 22.74
CA GLN A 8 19.80 43.50 23.39
C GLN A 8 18.56 42.59 23.35
N ARG A 9 17.38 43.18 23.44
CA ARG A 9 16.09 42.46 23.37
C ARG A 9 15.82 41.94 21.95
N SER A 10 16.11 42.73 20.91
CA SER A 10 15.95 42.30 19.51
C SER A 10 16.94 41.20 19.14
N ARG A 11 18.17 41.24 19.66
CA ARG A 11 19.20 40.21 19.42
C ARG A 11 18.80 38.85 20.05
N ASN A 12 18.20 38.87 21.22
CA ASN A 12 17.74 37.65 21.88
C ASN A 12 16.54 37.04 21.15
N TRP A 13 15.64 37.83 20.57
CA TRP A 13 14.53 37.35 19.74
C TRP A 13 14.99 36.73 18.43
N SER A 14 16.02 37.30 17.79
CA SER A 14 16.61 36.75 16.60
C SER A 14 17.30 35.42 16.87
N VAL A 15 17.98 35.28 17.98
CA VAL A 15 18.60 34.01 18.39
C VAL A 15 17.56 32.97 18.73
N LEU A 16 16.46 33.35 19.40
CA LEU A 16 15.35 32.43 19.70
C LEU A 16 14.66 31.96 18.41
N ALA A 17 14.42 32.88 17.46
CA ALA A 17 13.84 32.55 16.16
C ALA A 17 14.74 31.61 15.36
N LEU A 18 16.05 31.85 15.36
CA LEU A 18 17.02 30.97 14.69
C LEU A 18 17.07 29.57 15.33
N LEU A 19 17.00 29.49 16.66
CA LEU A 19 16.96 28.22 17.38
C LEU A 19 15.68 27.43 17.08
N MET A 20 14.55 28.13 16.96
CA MET A 20 13.26 27.53 16.63
C MET A 20 13.24 26.98 15.19
N ILE A 21 13.86 27.68 14.26
CA ILE A 21 14.03 27.22 12.87
C ILE A 21 14.93 25.97 12.80
N LEU A 22 16.02 25.95 13.58
CA LEU A 22 16.92 24.79 13.66
C LEU A 22 16.23 23.53 14.19
N VAL A 23 15.34 23.68 15.18
CA VAL A 23 14.56 22.57 15.76
C VAL A 23 13.55 22.03 14.76
N CYS A 24 12.93 22.89 13.92
CA CYS A 24 12.00 22.46 12.88
C CYS A 24 12.68 21.69 11.73
N LEU A 25 13.94 21.97 11.45
CA LEU A 25 14.71 21.28 10.38
C LEU A 25 15.17 19.88 10.80
N GLY A 26 15.24 19.56 12.08
CA GLY A 26 15.63 18.23 12.59
C GLY A 26 14.50 17.22 12.73
N ALA A 27 13.24 17.62 12.49
CA ALA A 27 12.07 16.78 12.77
C ALA A 27 11.72 15.77 11.65
N CYS A 28 12.38 15.81 10.50
CA CYS A 28 12.20 14.85 9.41
C CYS A 28 13.26 13.74 9.49
N ALA A 29 13.20 12.88 10.50
CA ALA A 29 13.85 11.59 10.41
C ALA A 29 13.00 10.71 9.45
N PRO A 30 13.57 10.07 8.41
CA PRO A 30 12.85 9.12 7.59
C PRO A 30 12.45 7.94 8.48
N LYS A 31 11.19 7.90 8.93
CA LYS A 31 10.58 6.68 9.43
C LYS A 31 10.58 5.72 8.25
N HIS A 32 10.91 4.44 8.50
CA HIS A 32 10.78 3.34 7.54
C HIS A 32 9.56 3.56 6.66
N THR A 33 9.83 3.95 5.40
CA THR A 33 8.79 4.38 4.48
C THR A 33 8.00 3.17 4.02
N SER A 34 6.68 3.23 4.16
CA SER A 34 5.80 2.28 3.51
C SER A 34 5.80 2.54 2.02
N TYR A 35 5.89 1.49 1.22
CA TYR A 35 5.74 1.56 -0.23
C TYR A 35 4.31 1.14 -0.61
N SER A 36 3.69 1.84 -1.54
CA SER A 36 2.39 1.47 -2.09
C SER A 36 2.37 1.67 -3.59
N CYS A 37 1.90 0.66 -4.32
CA CYS A 37 1.73 0.70 -5.76
C CYS A 37 0.35 0.17 -6.13
N PHE A 38 -0.35 0.88 -7.02
CA PHE A 38 -1.65 0.46 -7.56
C PHE A 38 -1.56 0.32 -9.07
N TYR A 39 -2.21 -0.70 -9.59
CA TYR A 39 -2.38 -0.96 -11.01
C TYR A 39 -3.84 -0.70 -11.38
N ASP A 40 -4.07 0.12 -12.40
CA ASP A 40 -5.40 0.42 -12.92
C ASP A 40 -5.86 -0.71 -13.84
N ILE A 41 -7.05 -1.22 -13.59
CA ILE A 41 -7.70 -2.20 -14.44
C ILE A 41 -8.60 -1.45 -15.40
N PRO A 42 -8.53 -1.74 -16.72
CA PRO A 42 -9.37 -1.09 -17.71
C PRO A 42 -10.88 -1.22 -17.40
N ASP A 43 -11.68 -0.24 -17.82
CA ASP A 43 -13.13 -0.23 -17.60
C ASP A 43 -13.83 -1.42 -18.26
N GLU A 44 -13.24 -1.97 -19.34
CA GLU A 44 -13.71 -3.19 -20.01
C GLU A 44 -13.57 -4.43 -19.13
N GLY A 45 -12.79 -4.33 -18.06
CA GLY A 45 -12.58 -5.35 -17.05
C GLY A 45 -11.22 -6.05 -17.12
N TRP A 46 -10.97 -6.89 -16.14
CA TRP A 46 -9.75 -7.69 -16.01
C TRP A 46 -9.92 -9.03 -16.75
N ILE A 47 -9.17 -9.21 -17.82
CA ILE A 47 -9.28 -10.39 -18.69
C ILE A 47 -8.62 -11.60 -18.00
N GLU A 48 -9.28 -12.77 -18.08
CA GLU A 48 -8.74 -14.06 -17.66
C GLU A 48 -7.36 -14.30 -18.31
N ASN A 49 -6.43 -14.86 -17.55
CA ASN A 49 -5.04 -15.12 -17.98
C ASN A 49 -4.20 -13.87 -18.29
N THR A 50 -4.64 -12.69 -17.94
CA THR A 50 -3.83 -11.47 -18.03
C THR A 50 -3.32 -11.09 -16.63
N PRO A 51 -2.06 -11.41 -16.28
CA PRO A 51 -1.54 -11.13 -14.95
C PRO A 51 -1.18 -9.66 -14.76
N ILE A 52 -1.29 -9.20 -13.52
CA ILE A 52 -0.74 -7.94 -13.05
C ILE A 52 0.55 -8.25 -12.29
N SER A 53 1.62 -7.50 -12.58
CA SER A 53 2.91 -7.69 -11.94
C SER A 53 3.30 -6.47 -11.11
N PHE A 54 3.78 -6.72 -9.90
CA PHE A 54 4.34 -5.73 -9.01
C PHE A 54 5.81 -6.02 -8.74
N ALA A 55 6.61 -4.96 -8.66
CA ALA A 55 7.99 -5.00 -8.17
C ALA A 55 8.02 -4.25 -6.84
N PRO A 56 7.96 -4.96 -5.69
CA PRO A 56 8.01 -4.32 -4.38
C PRO A 56 9.30 -3.55 -4.18
N GLU A 57 9.20 -2.35 -3.56
CA GLU A 57 10.36 -1.57 -3.15
C GLU A 57 10.47 -1.61 -1.63
N TYR A 58 11.66 -1.91 -1.15
CA TYR A 58 11.98 -2.05 0.27
C TYR A 58 12.97 -0.96 0.68
N GLY A 59 12.65 -0.21 1.74
CA GLY A 59 13.49 0.89 2.20
C GLY A 59 14.75 0.44 2.96
N ASP A 60 14.74 -0.76 3.53
CA ASP A 60 15.84 -1.32 4.33
C ASP A 60 15.86 -2.84 4.17
N SER A 61 16.99 -3.38 3.71
CA SER A 61 17.15 -4.82 3.49
C SER A 61 17.43 -5.63 4.78
N THR A 62 17.62 -4.93 5.91
CA THR A 62 17.97 -5.58 7.19
C THR A 62 16.76 -5.91 8.06
N ILE A 63 15.58 -5.41 7.68
CA ILE A 63 14.34 -5.65 8.39
C ILE A 63 13.37 -6.48 7.54
N THR A 64 12.30 -6.95 8.15
CA THR A 64 11.23 -7.69 7.47
C THR A 64 10.01 -6.81 7.25
N TYR A 65 9.12 -7.27 6.38
CA TYR A 65 7.98 -6.50 5.91
C TYR A 65 6.70 -7.31 5.90
N ASP A 66 5.60 -6.59 5.99
CA ASP A 66 4.25 -7.10 5.79
C ASP A 66 3.74 -6.65 4.41
N ILE A 67 3.10 -7.56 3.69
CA ILE A 67 2.53 -7.32 2.36
C ILE A 67 1.01 -7.36 2.45
N THR A 68 0.40 -6.22 2.20
CA THR A 68 -1.05 -6.03 2.18
C THR A 68 -1.51 -5.82 0.74
N PHE A 69 -2.53 -6.56 0.33
CA PHE A 69 -3.22 -6.33 -0.93
C PHE A 69 -4.44 -5.43 -0.70
N SER A 70 -4.71 -4.58 -1.69
CA SER A 70 -5.87 -3.69 -1.70
C SER A 70 -6.58 -3.80 -3.03
N VAL A 71 -7.90 -3.93 -2.98
CA VAL A 71 -8.75 -3.94 -4.16
C VAL A 71 -9.69 -2.74 -4.07
N ARG A 72 -9.81 -1.99 -5.17
CA ARG A 72 -10.86 -0.99 -5.37
C ARG A 72 -11.86 -1.51 -6.39
N HIS A 73 -13.14 -1.46 -6.01
CA HIS A 73 -14.23 -1.94 -6.85
C HIS A 73 -15.40 -0.97 -6.82
N SER A 74 -16.26 -1.03 -7.83
CA SER A 74 -17.53 -0.30 -7.86
C SER A 74 -18.65 -1.07 -7.18
N ALA A 75 -19.76 -0.39 -6.95
CA ALA A 75 -21.02 -1.01 -6.53
C ALA A 75 -21.56 -2.03 -7.55
N SER A 76 -21.13 -1.95 -8.81
CA SER A 76 -21.53 -2.87 -9.88
C SER A 76 -20.77 -4.20 -9.88
N TYR A 77 -19.76 -4.38 -9.00
CA TYR A 77 -19.08 -5.66 -8.86
C TYR A 77 -20.05 -6.74 -8.39
N SER A 78 -20.23 -7.79 -9.20
CA SER A 78 -21.35 -8.74 -9.07
C SER A 78 -21.09 -9.93 -8.15
N TYR A 79 -19.88 -10.03 -7.57
CA TYR A 79 -19.49 -11.19 -6.75
C TYR A 79 -19.24 -10.78 -5.30
N GLY A 80 -19.55 -11.68 -4.37
CA GLY A 80 -19.28 -11.49 -2.93
C GLY A 80 -17.81 -11.66 -2.56
N ASN A 81 -16.98 -12.20 -3.46
CA ASN A 81 -15.55 -12.43 -3.28
C ASN A 81 -14.78 -12.19 -4.57
N LEU A 82 -13.46 -12.05 -4.44
CA LEU A 82 -12.51 -12.04 -5.54
C LEU A 82 -11.46 -13.11 -5.27
N ASN A 83 -11.39 -14.13 -6.12
CA ASN A 83 -10.36 -15.15 -6.05
C ASN A 83 -9.18 -14.76 -6.95
N LEU A 84 -7.99 -14.83 -6.36
CA LEU A 84 -6.72 -14.51 -7.01
C LEU A 84 -5.73 -15.66 -6.79
N VAL A 85 -4.84 -15.86 -7.77
CA VAL A 85 -3.61 -16.64 -7.60
C VAL A 85 -2.45 -15.67 -7.56
N LEU A 86 -1.61 -15.80 -6.54
CA LEU A 86 -0.45 -14.94 -6.28
C LEU A 86 0.81 -15.77 -6.39
N ASP A 87 1.72 -15.38 -7.28
CA ASP A 87 3.07 -15.91 -7.35
C ASP A 87 4.03 -14.92 -6.72
N PHE A 88 4.57 -15.25 -5.56
CA PHE A 88 5.65 -14.53 -4.90
C PHE A 88 6.98 -15.08 -5.40
N ILE A 89 7.74 -14.26 -6.09
CA ILE A 89 8.98 -14.66 -6.75
C ILE A 89 10.15 -14.06 -5.96
N ALA A 90 11.00 -14.90 -5.44
CA ALA A 90 12.20 -14.51 -4.72
C ALA A 90 13.31 -14.02 -5.66
N ALA A 91 14.35 -13.39 -5.12
CA ALA A 91 15.49 -12.90 -5.90
C ALA A 91 16.28 -14.03 -6.61
N ASP A 92 16.27 -15.25 -6.07
CA ASP A 92 16.86 -16.45 -6.66
C ASP A 92 15.98 -17.15 -7.71
N GLY A 93 14.77 -16.62 -7.94
CA GLY A 93 13.80 -17.15 -8.90
C GLY A 93 12.85 -18.21 -8.33
N ASN A 94 12.97 -18.59 -7.05
CA ASN A 94 11.99 -19.46 -6.41
C ASN A 94 10.60 -18.81 -6.39
N VAL A 95 9.55 -19.63 -6.57
CA VAL A 95 8.17 -19.18 -6.63
C VAL A 95 7.36 -19.81 -5.52
N ASP A 96 6.78 -18.98 -4.65
CA ASP A 96 5.77 -19.39 -3.67
C ASP A 96 4.39 -18.98 -4.17
N ARG A 97 3.56 -19.97 -4.57
CA ARG A 97 2.21 -19.75 -5.10
C ARG A 97 1.18 -19.85 -4.00
N LYS A 98 0.34 -18.83 -3.90
CA LYS A 98 -0.78 -18.76 -2.94
C LYS A 98 -2.11 -18.47 -3.63
N ASN A 99 -3.17 -19.08 -3.11
CA ASN A 99 -4.54 -18.74 -3.48
C ASN A 99 -5.09 -17.76 -2.45
N LEU A 100 -5.58 -16.62 -2.92
CA LEU A 100 -6.20 -15.60 -2.09
C LEU A 100 -7.69 -15.51 -2.40
N ASN A 101 -8.53 -15.74 -1.39
CA ASN A 101 -9.94 -15.41 -1.44
C ASN A 101 -10.14 -14.05 -0.75
N PHE A 102 -10.47 -13.07 -1.55
CA PHE A 102 -10.67 -11.70 -1.08
C PHE A 102 -12.17 -11.47 -0.85
N ALA A 103 -12.60 -11.47 0.41
CA ALA A 103 -14.01 -11.26 0.74
C ALA A 103 -14.39 -9.79 0.48
N ILE A 104 -15.19 -9.53 -0.55
CA ILE A 104 -15.67 -8.22 -0.99
C ILE A 104 -16.91 -7.81 -0.22
N SER A 105 -17.85 -8.74 0.02
CA SER A 105 -19.05 -8.48 0.80
C SER A 105 -19.20 -9.45 1.97
N ASP A 106 -20.13 -9.16 2.86
CA ASP A 106 -20.59 -10.06 3.90
C ASP A 106 -21.72 -10.99 3.37
N GLU A 107 -22.25 -11.85 4.25
CA GLU A 107 -23.34 -12.77 3.92
C GLU A 107 -24.66 -12.07 3.58
N PHE A 108 -24.83 -10.80 3.95
CA PHE A 108 -25.99 -9.97 3.64
C PHE A 108 -25.82 -9.14 2.37
N GLY A 109 -24.65 -9.23 1.71
CA GLY A 109 -24.32 -8.47 0.49
C GLY A 109 -23.78 -7.07 0.77
N ASN A 110 -23.52 -6.68 2.01
CA ASN A 110 -22.89 -5.39 2.32
C ASN A 110 -21.41 -5.44 1.99
N PHE A 111 -20.92 -4.44 1.28
CA PHE A 111 -19.49 -4.35 0.94
C PHE A 111 -18.62 -4.16 2.19
N LYS A 112 -17.53 -4.93 2.25
CA LYS A 112 -16.51 -4.84 3.31
C LYS A 112 -15.48 -3.78 2.95
N GLY A 113 -15.04 -3.02 3.97
CA GLY A 113 -14.04 -1.97 3.81
C GLY A 113 -14.63 -0.56 3.84
N GLY A 114 -13.82 0.42 3.43
CA GLY A 114 -14.25 1.83 3.32
C GLY A 114 -14.75 2.13 1.92
N GLY A 115 -15.73 3.03 1.80
CA GLY A 115 -16.26 3.47 0.51
C GLY A 115 -16.51 4.98 0.49
N PHE A 116 -16.48 5.54 -0.72
CA PHE A 116 -16.91 6.90 -1.00
C PHE A 116 -17.62 6.93 -2.36
N GLY A 117 -18.91 7.33 -2.34
CA GLY A 117 -19.75 7.24 -3.54
C GLY A 117 -19.90 5.79 -3.99
N ASP A 118 -19.64 5.52 -5.26
CA ASP A 118 -19.74 4.21 -5.89
C ASP A 118 -18.46 3.37 -5.78
N TYR A 119 -17.43 3.88 -5.10
CA TYR A 119 -16.14 3.22 -4.97
C TYR A 119 -15.92 2.69 -3.56
N TYR A 120 -15.50 1.44 -3.50
CA TYR A 120 -15.18 0.74 -2.26
C TYR A 120 -13.73 0.24 -2.31
N GLN A 121 -13.05 0.32 -1.19
CA GLN A 121 -11.71 -0.24 -1.03
C GLN A 121 -11.68 -1.26 0.10
N ARG A 122 -11.16 -2.42 -0.20
CA ARG A 122 -10.88 -3.48 0.76
C ARG A 122 -9.39 -3.77 0.76
N SER A 123 -8.80 -3.91 1.96
CA SER A 123 -7.39 -4.30 2.13
C SER A 123 -7.30 -5.55 3.00
N GLN A 124 -6.31 -6.41 2.71
CA GLN A 124 -6.08 -7.66 3.43
C GLN A 124 -4.58 -7.94 3.51
N LEU A 125 -4.08 -8.19 4.72
CA LEU A 125 -2.73 -8.69 4.93
C LEU A 125 -2.63 -10.11 4.36
N VAL A 126 -1.64 -10.34 3.50
CA VAL A 126 -1.47 -11.63 2.79
C VAL A 126 -0.22 -12.35 3.22
N VAL A 127 0.87 -11.62 3.42
CA VAL A 127 2.14 -12.17 3.89
C VAL A 127 2.68 -11.24 4.97
N SER A 128 3.23 -11.83 6.03
CA SER A 128 3.84 -11.11 7.14
C SER A 128 5.26 -11.61 7.38
N ASP A 129 6.12 -10.73 7.89
CA ASP A 129 7.48 -11.04 8.33
C ASP A 129 8.38 -11.60 7.19
N VAL A 130 8.26 -11.06 5.96
CA VAL A 130 9.08 -11.46 4.81
C VAL A 130 10.33 -10.61 4.65
N LYS A 131 11.43 -11.20 4.22
CA LYS A 131 12.64 -10.48 3.83
C LYS A 131 12.52 -9.93 2.41
N PRO A 132 13.20 -8.85 2.07
CA PRO A 132 13.22 -8.31 0.70
C PRO A 132 13.62 -9.32 -0.37
N ASP A 133 14.58 -10.20 -0.09
CA ASP A 133 15.05 -11.21 -1.04
C ASP A 133 14.04 -12.35 -1.27
N ASP A 134 13.14 -12.60 -0.30
CA ASP A 134 12.11 -13.64 -0.41
C ASP A 134 10.99 -13.23 -1.37
N VAL A 135 10.81 -11.92 -1.64
CA VAL A 135 9.78 -11.39 -2.54
C VAL A 135 10.31 -10.22 -3.35
N SER A 136 10.94 -10.49 -4.48
CA SER A 136 11.44 -9.49 -5.43
C SER A 136 10.40 -9.09 -6.48
N LYS A 137 9.42 -9.97 -6.75
CA LYS A 137 8.33 -9.75 -7.70
C LYS A 137 7.08 -10.48 -7.24
N ILE A 138 5.91 -9.88 -7.51
CA ILE A 138 4.61 -10.51 -7.27
C ILE A 138 3.84 -10.50 -8.58
N VAL A 139 3.33 -11.67 -8.99
CA VAL A 139 2.46 -11.82 -10.17
C VAL A 139 1.09 -12.26 -9.70
N VAL A 140 0.07 -11.54 -10.11
CA VAL A 140 -1.31 -11.75 -9.67
C VAL A 140 -2.19 -12.11 -10.86
N TRP A 141 -2.90 -13.23 -10.74
CA TRP A 141 -3.82 -13.75 -11.73
C TRP A 141 -5.25 -13.69 -11.20
N PRO A 142 -6.24 -13.24 -12.01
CA PRO A 142 -7.64 -13.42 -11.66
C PRO A 142 -7.98 -14.93 -11.76
N ALA A 143 -8.68 -15.43 -10.71
CA ALA A 143 -9.00 -16.86 -10.59
C ALA A 143 -10.50 -17.09 -10.35
N MET A 144 -11.34 -16.28 -11.01
CA MET A 144 -12.79 -16.41 -10.93
C MET A 144 -13.28 -17.47 -11.92
N THR A 145 -13.83 -18.58 -11.40
CA THR A 145 -14.30 -19.70 -12.23
C THR A 145 -15.41 -19.27 -13.20
N GLY A 146 -15.22 -19.54 -14.48
CA GLY A 146 -16.21 -19.27 -15.53
C GLY A 146 -16.34 -17.81 -15.92
N CYS A 147 -15.43 -16.94 -15.46
CA CYS A 147 -15.43 -15.51 -15.75
C CYS A 147 -14.26 -15.17 -16.68
N LYS A 148 -14.53 -14.88 -17.95
CA LYS A 148 -13.50 -14.51 -18.94
C LYS A 148 -13.03 -13.06 -18.78
N THR A 149 -13.92 -12.18 -18.31
CA THR A 149 -13.63 -10.77 -18.10
C THR A 149 -14.31 -10.33 -16.81
N LEU A 150 -13.52 -9.91 -15.84
CA LEU A 150 -13.99 -9.51 -14.52
C LEU A 150 -14.20 -8.00 -14.51
N THR A 151 -15.45 -7.57 -14.55
CA THR A 151 -15.84 -6.15 -14.51
C THR A 151 -16.10 -5.66 -13.09
N GLY A 152 -16.05 -4.34 -12.89
CA GLY A 152 -16.33 -3.71 -11.60
C GLY A 152 -15.14 -3.69 -10.63
N ILE A 153 -13.98 -4.22 -11.01
CA ILE A 153 -12.71 -3.99 -10.31
C ILE A 153 -11.97 -2.86 -11.04
N HIS A 154 -11.59 -1.81 -10.32
CA HIS A 154 -10.91 -0.64 -10.89
C HIS A 154 -9.41 -0.65 -10.65
N ASN A 155 -8.99 -1.04 -9.44
CA ASN A 155 -7.58 -1.08 -9.10
C ASN A 155 -7.26 -2.31 -8.25
N LEU A 156 -6.06 -2.83 -8.48
CA LEU A 156 -5.40 -3.75 -7.57
C LEU A 156 -4.11 -3.10 -7.09
N GLY A 157 -3.86 -3.14 -5.80
CA GLY A 157 -2.66 -2.54 -5.20
C GLY A 157 -1.99 -3.43 -4.19
N ILE A 158 -0.71 -3.13 -3.97
CA ILE A 158 0.08 -3.67 -2.86
C ILE A 158 0.56 -2.53 -1.97
N THR A 159 0.65 -2.81 -0.69
CA THR A 159 1.31 -1.94 0.30
C THR A 159 2.32 -2.78 1.07
N ILE A 160 3.56 -2.31 1.11
CA ILE A 160 4.67 -2.90 1.84
C ILE A 160 4.92 -2.04 3.07
N THR A 161 4.82 -2.63 4.24
CA THR A 161 5.06 -1.91 5.51
C THR A 161 6.10 -2.65 6.34
N PRO A 162 7.01 -1.95 7.05
CA PRO A 162 7.92 -2.59 7.99
C PRO A 162 7.15 -3.44 9.00
N HIS A 163 7.58 -4.71 9.16
CA HIS A 163 6.98 -5.60 10.14
C HIS A 163 7.28 -5.09 11.56
N ARG A 164 6.26 -5.00 12.39
CA ARG A 164 6.40 -4.62 13.80
C ARG A 164 6.22 -5.85 14.68
N LYS A 165 7.28 -6.16 15.40
CA LYS A 165 7.27 -7.19 16.47
C LYS A 165 6.46 -6.71 17.65
#